data_b20c79a72aeb20101d6771c1c4414598
#
_entry.id   b20c79a72aeb20101d6771c1c4414598
#
_cell.length_a   1.000
_cell.length_b   1.000
_cell.length_c   1.000
_cell.angle_alpha   90.00
_cell.angle_beta   90.00
_cell.angle_gamma   90.00
#
_symmetry.space_group_name_H-M   'P 1'
#
loop_
_entity.id
_entity.type
_entity.pdbx_description
1 polymer ?
#
loop_
_entity_poly.entity_id
_entity_poly.type
_entity_poly.pdbx_seq_one_letter_code
_entity_poly.pdbx_strand_id
1 'polypeptide(L)'
;APALRHDYSLSGKILASDSVDAGWRLLLLGQADESLSRWDNRGARQDFEYDRSLRPLAVVEQARGEAARVVERFEYGAADPGINLGNQCGRLIRHDDPAGTRHMPEYDVLGLAHSEISHFLTSLDSPDWPLAATERDLLLEPGSGLESRWRYNPTGDLLCLTDAKDHRRHFTYTVAGQLKAGWLQPADRAAPGQCLVQDIRYNPGGQVERETA
;
A
#
# COMPACT_ATOMS: atom_id res chain seq x y z
N ALA A 1 10.53 5.78 37.48
CA ALA A 1 9.37 5.77 36.59
C ALA A 1 9.58 4.68 35.52
N PRO A 2 8.53 3.96 35.05
CA PRO A 2 8.68 3.00 34.00
C PRO A 2 9.13 3.71 32.69
N ALA A 3 9.96 3.04 31.89
CA ALA A 3 10.43 3.59 30.62
C ALA A 3 9.31 3.69 29.57
N LEU A 4 8.25 2.90 29.75
CA LEU A 4 7.08 2.83 28.87
C LEU A 4 5.84 2.51 29.71
N ARG A 5 4.74 3.23 29.46
CA ARG A 5 3.42 3.00 30.03
C ARG A 5 2.38 2.89 28.93
N HIS A 6 1.42 1.99 29.11
CA HIS A 6 0.26 1.86 28.25
C HIS A 6 -1.03 1.93 29.05
N ASP A 7 -2.03 2.62 28.51
CA ASP A 7 -3.40 2.58 28.98
C ASP A 7 -4.25 1.86 27.91
N TYR A 8 -5.12 0.96 28.37
CA TYR A 8 -5.86 0.03 27.52
C TYR A 8 -7.37 0.29 27.59
N SER A 9 -8.06 -0.02 26.49
CA SER A 9 -9.52 -0.16 26.48
C SER A 9 -9.95 -1.40 27.27
N LEU A 10 -11.24 -1.55 27.52
CA LEU A 10 -11.81 -2.77 28.08
C LEU A 10 -11.63 -4.00 27.19
N SER A 11 -11.45 -3.81 25.89
CA SER A 11 -11.16 -4.88 24.90
C SER A 11 -9.67 -5.21 24.78
N GLY A 12 -8.78 -4.57 25.58
CA GLY A 12 -7.34 -4.82 25.58
C GLY A 12 -6.57 -4.09 24.48
N LYS A 13 -7.17 -3.11 23.79
CA LYS A 13 -6.48 -2.28 22.80
C LYS A 13 -5.76 -1.13 23.49
N ILE A 14 -4.56 -0.78 23.02
CA ILE A 14 -3.80 0.37 23.53
C ILE A 14 -4.50 1.65 23.06
N LEU A 15 -4.95 2.47 24.01
CA LEU A 15 -5.53 3.79 23.76
C LEU A 15 -4.52 4.91 23.99
N ALA A 16 -3.62 4.74 24.96
CA ALA A 16 -2.56 5.68 25.18
C ALA A 16 -1.25 4.97 25.46
N SER A 17 -0.16 5.59 25.04
CA SER A 17 1.19 5.17 25.41
C SER A 17 2.00 6.40 25.82
N ASP A 18 2.83 6.26 26.85
CA ASP A 18 3.76 7.28 27.31
C ASP A 18 5.16 6.66 27.43
N SER A 19 6.10 7.21 26.69
CA SER A 19 7.49 6.75 26.62
C SER A 19 8.43 7.88 26.98
N VAL A 20 9.45 7.57 27.76
CA VAL A 20 10.49 8.55 28.15
C VAL A 20 11.17 9.14 26.92
N ASP A 21 11.37 8.33 25.86
CA ASP A 21 12.10 8.76 24.66
C ASP A 21 11.19 9.34 23.57
N ALA A 22 10.00 8.75 23.37
CA ALA A 22 9.09 9.11 22.27
C ALA A 22 7.93 10.04 22.70
N GLY A 23 7.78 10.27 24.02
CA GLY A 23 6.66 11.03 24.59
C GLY A 23 5.34 10.27 24.53
N TRP A 24 4.25 10.98 24.81
CA TRP A 24 2.92 10.38 24.83
C TRP A 24 2.28 10.34 23.41
N ARG A 25 1.45 9.32 23.21
CA ARG A 25 0.56 9.16 22.07
C ARG A 25 -0.81 8.74 22.55
N LEU A 26 -1.84 9.26 21.93
CA LEU A 26 -3.24 8.92 22.19
C LEU A 26 -3.92 8.45 20.91
N LEU A 27 -4.77 7.43 21.03
CA LEU A 27 -5.54 6.85 19.94
C LEU A 27 -7.02 6.82 20.33
N LEU A 28 -7.88 7.37 19.49
CA LEU A 28 -9.32 7.21 19.59
C LEU A 28 -9.75 6.15 18.59
N LEU A 29 -10.46 5.13 19.07
CA LEU A 29 -11.02 4.04 18.26
C LEU A 29 -12.53 4.20 18.09
N GLY A 30 -13.03 3.74 16.96
CA GLY A 30 -14.46 3.56 16.71
C GLY A 30 -14.99 2.24 17.27
N GLN A 31 -16.24 1.91 16.92
CA GLN A 31 -16.93 0.73 17.44
C GLN A 31 -16.38 -0.60 16.93
N ALA A 32 -15.76 -0.58 15.74
CA ALA A 32 -15.15 -1.75 15.11
C ALA A 32 -13.61 -1.74 15.23
N ASP A 33 -13.08 -1.05 16.24
CA ASP A 33 -11.65 -0.86 16.48
C ASP A 33 -10.91 -0.08 15.37
N GLU A 34 -11.62 0.60 14.48
CA GLU A 34 -11.04 1.50 13.48
C GLU A 34 -10.46 2.74 14.16
N SER A 35 -9.30 3.23 13.69
CA SER A 35 -8.68 4.45 14.19
C SER A 35 -9.47 5.68 13.74
N LEU A 36 -10.03 6.47 14.66
CA LEU A 36 -10.74 7.71 14.33
C LEU A 36 -9.81 8.92 14.39
N SER A 37 -8.97 8.99 15.43
CA SER A 37 -8.02 10.10 15.59
C SER A 37 -6.79 9.64 16.36
N ARG A 38 -5.65 10.26 16.07
CA ARG A 38 -4.38 10.07 16.79
C ARG A 38 -3.78 11.42 17.14
N TRP A 39 -3.14 11.49 18.31
CA TRP A 39 -2.40 12.66 18.79
C TRP A 39 -1.05 12.24 19.34
N ASP A 40 -0.09 13.14 19.28
CA ASP A 40 1.21 12.97 19.89
C ASP A 40 1.62 14.17 20.77
N ASN A 41 2.72 14.01 21.53
CA ASN A 41 3.26 15.02 22.43
C ASN A 41 3.82 16.26 21.70
N ARG A 42 4.01 16.21 20.38
CA ARG A 42 4.43 17.36 19.57
C ARG A 42 3.23 18.24 19.20
N GLY A 43 2.01 17.80 19.52
CA GLY A 43 0.77 18.47 19.21
C GLY A 43 0.31 18.22 17.78
N ALA A 44 0.85 17.19 17.12
CA ALA A 44 0.32 16.72 15.84
C ALA A 44 -0.95 15.90 16.06
N ARG A 45 -1.86 15.98 15.10
CA ARG A 45 -3.11 15.24 15.05
C ARG A 45 -3.28 14.62 13.68
N GLN A 46 -3.78 13.38 13.64
CA GLN A 46 -4.27 12.72 12.44
C GLN A 46 -5.72 12.29 12.67
N ASP A 47 -6.59 12.58 11.71
CA ASP A 47 -7.98 12.11 11.69
C ASP A 47 -8.19 11.22 10.47
N PHE A 48 -8.99 10.16 10.64
CA PHE A 48 -9.26 9.15 9.63
C PHE A 48 -10.75 9.18 9.28
N GLU A 49 -11.05 9.34 8.01
CA GLU A 49 -12.41 9.30 7.48
C GLU A 49 -12.70 7.94 6.85
N TYR A 50 -13.90 7.43 7.05
CA TYR A 50 -14.32 6.11 6.56
C TYR A 50 -15.66 6.20 5.83
N ASP A 51 -15.89 5.28 4.92
CA ASP A 51 -17.21 5.04 4.36
C ASP A 51 -18.07 4.16 5.28
N ARG A 52 -19.32 3.87 4.84
CA ARG A 52 -20.26 3.04 5.60
C ARG A 52 -19.81 1.58 5.77
N SER A 53 -18.86 1.13 4.97
CA SER A 53 -18.24 -0.21 5.03
C SER A 53 -16.94 -0.22 5.81
N LEU A 54 -16.62 0.90 6.51
CA LEU A 54 -15.38 1.11 7.25
C LEU A 54 -14.10 1.04 6.40
N ARG A 55 -14.22 1.34 5.09
CA ARG A 55 -13.05 1.50 4.24
C ARG A 55 -12.53 2.94 4.37
N PRO A 56 -11.21 3.17 4.49
CA PRO A 56 -10.67 4.53 4.61
C PRO A 56 -11.00 5.38 3.37
N LEU A 57 -11.37 6.63 3.58
CA LEU A 57 -11.64 7.61 2.52
C LEU A 57 -10.60 8.72 2.50
N ALA A 58 -10.14 9.16 3.68
CA ALA A 58 -9.13 10.19 3.79
C ALA A 58 -8.35 10.08 5.10
N VAL A 59 -7.13 10.59 5.07
CA VAL A 59 -6.31 10.88 6.24
C VAL A 59 -6.06 12.39 6.26
N VAL A 60 -6.44 13.01 7.37
CA VAL A 60 -6.25 14.45 7.59
C VAL A 60 -5.16 14.62 8.64
N GLU A 61 -4.13 15.41 8.35
CA GLU A 61 -3.06 15.73 9.27
C GLU A 61 -3.09 17.21 9.66
N GLN A 62 -2.77 17.46 10.91
CA GLN A 62 -2.60 18.80 11.45
C GLN A 62 -1.37 18.83 12.34
N ALA A 63 -0.34 19.57 11.96
CA ALA A 63 0.77 19.89 12.84
C ALA A 63 0.36 21.02 13.81
N ARG A 64 1.07 21.11 14.94
CA ARG A 64 0.79 22.13 15.97
C ARG A 64 0.87 23.55 15.40
N GLY A 65 -0.25 24.27 15.43
CA GLY A 65 -0.33 25.66 14.95
C GLY A 65 -0.49 25.81 13.43
N GLU A 66 -0.60 24.70 12.69
CA GLU A 66 -0.85 24.69 11.25
C GLU A 66 -2.32 24.41 10.94
N ALA A 67 -2.73 24.72 9.70
CA ALA A 67 -4.01 24.28 9.19
C ALA A 67 -4.03 22.76 8.97
N ALA A 68 -5.19 22.15 9.14
CA ALA A 68 -5.38 20.75 8.79
C ALA A 68 -5.28 20.57 7.27
N ARG A 69 -4.66 19.48 6.80
CA ARG A 69 -4.49 19.12 5.39
C ARG A 69 -4.92 17.68 5.16
N VAL A 70 -5.52 17.39 4.03
CA VAL A 70 -5.81 16.03 3.59
C VAL A 70 -4.55 15.48 2.92
N VAL A 71 -3.86 14.57 3.58
CA VAL A 71 -2.59 14.01 3.11
C VAL A 71 -2.75 12.71 2.34
N GLU A 72 -3.86 12.00 2.55
CA GLU A 72 -4.21 10.81 1.76
C GLU A 72 -5.70 10.81 1.40
N ARG A 73 -6.01 10.30 0.20
CA ARG A 73 -7.37 9.98 -0.24
C ARG A 73 -7.43 8.63 -0.91
N PHE A 74 -8.57 7.95 -0.72
CA PHE A 74 -8.82 6.62 -1.24
C PHE A 74 -10.12 6.62 -2.03
N GLU A 75 -10.11 5.97 -3.21
CA GLU A 75 -11.31 5.73 -3.99
C GLU A 75 -11.48 4.24 -4.27
N TYR A 76 -12.73 3.80 -4.25
CA TYR A 76 -13.09 2.39 -4.45
C TYR A 76 -14.01 2.24 -5.64
N GLY A 77 -13.82 1.15 -6.37
CA GLY A 77 -14.71 0.78 -7.47
C GLY A 77 -16.16 0.66 -7.01
N ALA A 78 -17.07 1.18 -7.83
CA ALA A 78 -18.50 1.12 -7.54
C ALA A 78 -18.98 -0.33 -7.40
N ALA A 79 -20.08 -0.53 -6.67
CA ALA A 79 -20.67 -1.86 -6.49
C ALA A 79 -21.41 -2.38 -7.73
N ASP A 80 -21.55 -1.56 -8.78
CA ASP A 80 -22.24 -1.94 -10.01
C ASP A 80 -21.30 -2.69 -10.96
N PRO A 81 -21.51 -4.00 -11.20
CA PRO A 81 -20.67 -4.80 -12.08
C PRO A 81 -20.71 -4.34 -13.55
N GLY A 82 -21.75 -3.61 -13.98
CA GLY A 82 -21.86 -3.08 -15.34
C GLY A 82 -20.94 -1.89 -15.63
N ILE A 83 -20.39 -1.27 -14.60
CA ILE A 83 -19.51 -0.09 -14.71
C ILE A 83 -18.03 -0.47 -14.53
N ASN A 84 -17.74 -1.56 -13.80
CA ASN A 84 -16.39 -1.95 -13.41
C ASN A 84 -15.86 -3.10 -14.27
N LEU A 85 -15.18 -2.76 -15.36
CA LEU A 85 -14.66 -3.75 -16.32
C LEU A 85 -13.41 -4.52 -15.81
N GLY A 86 -12.72 -4.04 -14.78
CA GLY A 86 -11.44 -4.61 -14.30
C GLY A 86 -11.55 -5.34 -12.96
N ASN A 87 -12.68 -6.00 -12.64
CA ASN A 87 -12.91 -6.62 -11.32
C ASN A 87 -12.74 -5.66 -10.13
N GLN A 88 -13.01 -4.38 -10.33
CA GLN A 88 -12.75 -3.30 -9.39
C GLN A 88 -13.81 -3.16 -8.30
N CYS A 89 -14.96 -3.87 -8.41
CA CYS A 89 -16.09 -3.74 -7.51
C CYS A 89 -15.67 -3.81 -6.03
N GLY A 90 -15.86 -2.72 -5.30
CA GLY A 90 -15.50 -2.59 -3.89
C GLY A 90 -14.01 -2.55 -3.57
N ARG A 91 -13.13 -2.63 -4.57
CA ARG A 91 -11.67 -2.59 -4.41
C ARG A 91 -11.12 -1.18 -4.55
N LEU A 92 -9.96 -0.94 -3.98
CA LEU A 92 -9.25 0.34 -4.10
C LEU A 92 -8.85 0.56 -5.57
N ILE A 93 -9.31 1.66 -6.19
CA ILE A 93 -9.00 1.99 -7.58
C ILE A 93 -8.05 3.17 -7.70
N ARG A 94 -8.00 4.00 -6.66
CA ARG A 94 -7.12 5.17 -6.58
C ARG A 94 -6.69 5.40 -5.13
N HIS A 95 -5.40 5.65 -4.94
CA HIS A 95 -4.82 6.11 -3.68
C HIS A 95 -3.92 7.32 -3.95
N ASP A 96 -4.30 8.45 -3.42
CA ASP A 96 -3.49 9.66 -3.40
C ASP A 96 -2.75 9.72 -2.07
N ASP A 97 -1.44 9.89 -2.08
CA ASP A 97 -0.56 9.96 -0.92
C ASP A 97 0.46 11.11 -1.06
N PRO A 98 1.33 11.37 -0.07
CA PRO A 98 2.30 12.45 -0.18
C PRO A 98 3.33 12.33 -1.31
N ALA A 99 3.45 11.18 -1.97
CA ALA A 99 4.33 11.01 -3.12
C ALA A 99 3.61 11.24 -4.47
N GLY A 100 2.27 11.13 -4.48
CA GLY A 100 1.47 11.27 -5.68
C GLY A 100 0.24 10.38 -5.68
N THR A 101 -0.13 9.87 -6.84
CA THR A 101 -1.32 9.05 -7.03
C THR A 101 -0.97 7.68 -7.59
N ARG A 102 -1.58 6.63 -7.05
CA ARG A 102 -1.54 5.28 -7.59
C ARG A 102 -2.94 4.87 -8.07
N HIS A 103 -3.03 4.45 -9.31
CA HIS A 103 -4.24 3.87 -9.89
C HIS A 103 -4.09 2.37 -10.02
N MET A 104 -5.11 1.60 -9.63
CA MET A 104 -5.22 0.16 -9.81
C MET A 104 -6.35 -0.15 -10.81
N PRO A 105 -6.04 -0.19 -12.13
CA PRO A 105 -7.05 -0.30 -13.17
C PRO A 105 -7.68 -1.69 -13.28
N GLU A 106 -6.98 -2.74 -12.82
CA GLU A 106 -7.43 -4.12 -13.02
C GLU A 106 -7.00 -5.04 -11.89
N TYR A 107 -7.92 -5.95 -11.53
CA TYR A 107 -7.72 -6.99 -10.54
C TYR A 107 -8.07 -8.37 -11.12
N ASP A 108 -7.40 -9.42 -10.64
CA ASP A 108 -7.78 -10.79 -10.96
C ASP A 108 -8.99 -11.27 -10.12
N VAL A 109 -9.40 -12.50 -10.35
CA VAL A 109 -10.53 -13.12 -9.61
C VAL A 109 -10.23 -13.33 -8.13
N LEU A 110 -8.97 -13.44 -7.73
CA LEU A 110 -8.53 -13.57 -6.34
C LEU A 110 -8.43 -12.19 -5.64
N GLY A 111 -8.49 -11.10 -6.42
CA GLY A 111 -8.39 -9.75 -5.90
C GLY A 111 -6.99 -9.19 -5.84
N LEU A 112 -6.07 -9.77 -6.56
CA LEU A 112 -4.72 -9.27 -6.71
C LEU A 112 -4.69 -8.26 -7.87
N ALA A 113 -4.03 -7.11 -7.67
CA ALA A 113 -3.89 -6.12 -8.72
C ALA A 113 -2.99 -6.66 -9.84
N HIS A 114 -3.44 -6.52 -11.10
CA HIS A 114 -2.65 -6.87 -12.29
C HIS A 114 -1.72 -5.74 -12.72
N SER A 115 -2.12 -4.50 -12.47
CA SER A 115 -1.32 -3.33 -12.79
C SER A 115 -1.54 -2.19 -11.79
N GLU A 116 -0.54 -1.35 -11.69
CA GLU A 116 -0.55 -0.09 -10.95
C GLU A 116 0.09 0.98 -11.82
N ILE A 117 -0.54 2.16 -11.89
CA ILE A 117 -0.01 3.31 -12.60
C ILE A 117 0.24 4.40 -11.56
N SER A 118 1.50 4.79 -11.40
CA SER A 118 1.92 5.82 -10.46
C SER A 118 2.18 7.14 -11.16
N HIS A 119 1.62 8.23 -10.63
CA HIS A 119 1.91 9.60 -11.02
C HIS A 119 2.48 10.35 -9.82
N PHE A 120 3.62 11.01 -9.98
CA PHE A 120 4.21 11.82 -8.92
C PHE A 120 3.57 13.21 -8.84
N LEU A 121 3.70 13.83 -7.67
CA LEU A 121 3.35 15.24 -7.51
C LEU A 121 4.33 16.14 -8.28
N THR A 122 3.82 17.25 -8.83
CA THR A 122 4.66 18.30 -9.44
C THR A 122 5.44 19.10 -8.40
N SER A 123 4.92 19.19 -7.15
CA SER A 123 5.57 19.85 -6.01
C SER A 123 6.08 18.80 -5.03
N LEU A 124 7.22 19.11 -4.37
CA LEU A 124 7.74 18.30 -3.25
C LEU A 124 7.11 18.67 -1.89
N ASP A 125 6.25 19.69 -1.87
CA ASP A 125 5.50 20.06 -0.66
C ASP A 125 4.44 19.02 -0.32
N SER A 126 4.15 18.89 0.97
CA SER A 126 3.06 18.02 1.41
C SER A 126 1.72 18.50 0.81
N PRO A 127 0.99 17.64 0.11
CA PRO A 127 -0.26 18.02 -0.54
C PRO A 127 -1.36 18.31 0.47
N ASP A 128 -2.36 19.10 0.03
CA ASP A 128 -3.70 19.12 0.58
C ASP A 128 -4.64 18.63 -0.51
N TRP A 129 -4.96 17.35 -0.49
CA TRP A 129 -5.69 16.68 -1.56
C TRP A 129 -7.13 17.15 -1.67
N PRO A 130 -7.55 17.82 -2.77
CA PRO A 130 -8.93 18.21 -3.02
C PRO A 130 -9.89 17.01 -3.04
N LEU A 131 -11.20 17.27 -2.87
CA LEU A 131 -12.20 16.21 -2.95
C LEU A 131 -12.38 15.70 -4.38
N ALA A 132 -12.43 16.61 -5.37
CA ALA A 132 -12.66 16.27 -6.76
C ALA A 132 -11.41 15.62 -7.40
N ALA A 133 -11.57 14.47 -8.05
CA ALA A 133 -10.48 13.76 -8.73
C ALA A 133 -9.80 14.63 -9.79
N THR A 134 -10.59 15.40 -10.55
CA THR A 134 -10.09 16.32 -11.59
C THR A 134 -9.18 17.42 -11.04
N GLU A 135 -9.42 17.89 -9.82
CA GLU A 135 -8.56 18.88 -9.16
C GLU A 135 -7.28 18.24 -8.66
N ARG A 136 -7.35 16.99 -8.18
CA ARG A 136 -6.17 16.21 -7.75
C ARG A 136 -5.25 15.91 -8.92
N ASP A 137 -5.82 15.60 -10.10
CA ASP A 137 -5.02 15.33 -11.31
C ASP A 137 -4.18 16.55 -11.75
N LEU A 138 -4.60 17.76 -11.43
CA LEU A 138 -3.84 18.99 -11.71
C LEU A 138 -2.57 19.14 -10.84
N LEU A 139 -2.48 18.41 -9.75
CA LEU A 139 -1.29 18.39 -8.87
C LEU A 139 -0.22 17.41 -9.32
N LEU A 140 -0.54 16.55 -10.29
CA LEU A 140 0.32 15.46 -10.75
C LEU A 140 1.19 15.88 -11.94
N GLU A 141 2.34 15.22 -12.09
CA GLU A 141 3.14 15.33 -13.30
C GLU A 141 2.34 14.88 -14.52
N PRO A 142 2.39 15.63 -15.64
CA PRO A 142 1.67 15.26 -16.85
C PRO A 142 2.26 14.00 -17.48
N GLY A 143 1.42 13.19 -18.14
CA GLY A 143 1.84 12.00 -18.86
C GLY A 143 0.99 10.78 -18.54
N SER A 144 1.44 9.62 -19.04
CA SER A 144 0.75 8.32 -18.83
C SER A 144 1.04 7.67 -17.48
N GLY A 145 1.91 8.27 -16.67
CA GLY A 145 2.37 7.68 -15.43
C GLY A 145 3.39 6.54 -15.64
N LEU A 146 3.80 5.95 -14.53
CA LEU A 146 4.75 4.86 -14.45
C LEU A 146 3.98 3.57 -14.15
N GLU A 147 3.87 2.69 -15.14
CA GLU A 147 3.10 1.46 -15.01
C GLU A 147 3.97 0.30 -14.53
N SER A 148 3.54 -0.40 -13.49
CA SER A 148 4.05 -1.70 -13.05
C SER A 148 2.97 -2.76 -13.27
N ARG A 149 3.36 -3.98 -13.67
CA ARG A 149 2.43 -5.09 -13.95
C ARG A 149 2.86 -6.35 -13.22
N TRP A 150 1.85 -7.07 -12.71
CA TRP A 150 2.03 -8.35 -12.04
C TRP A 150 1.29 -9.46 -12.78
N ARG A 151 1.88 -10.62 -12.83
CA ARG A 151 1.23 -11.83 -13.33
C ARG A 151 1.35 -12.92 -12.28
N TYR A 152 0.21 -13.49 -11.94
CA TYR A 152 0.10 -14.53 -10.92
C TYR A 152 -0.25 -15.89 -11.54
N ASN A 153 0.01 -16.96 -10.80
CA ASN A 153 -0.54 -18.27 -11.09
C ASN A 153 -1.98 -18.40 -10.53
N PRO A 154 -2.71 -19.49 -10.83
CA PRO A 154 -4.08 -19.70 -10.31
C PRO A 154 -4.18 -19.78 -8.77
N THR A 155 -3.07 -20.00 -8.06
CA THR A 155 -3.00 -20.03 -6.59
C THR A 155 -2.65 -18.69 -5.97
N GLY A 156 -2.39 -17.65 -6.79
CA GLY A 156 -2.07 -16.30 -6.35
C GLY A 156 -0.58 -16.02 -6.15
N ASP A 157 0.31 -16.97 -6.52
CA ASP A 157 1.75 -16.73 -6.41
C ASP A 157 2.25 -15.89 -7.58
N LEU A 158 3.12 -14.91 -7.30
CA LEU A 158 3.65 -13.98 -8.30
C LEU A 158 4.63 -14.66 -9.26
N LEU A 159 4.26 -14.82 -10.51
CA LEU A 159 5.11 -15.42 -11.55
C LEU A 159 6.03 -14.40 -12.24
N CYS A 160 5.55 -13.18 -12.42
CA CYS A 160 6.31 -12.14 -13.10
C CYS A 160 5.89 -10.76 -12.62
N LEU A 161 6.87 -9.92 -12.29
CA LEU A 161 6.74 -8.48 -12.09
C LEU A 161 7.44 -7.77 -13.25
N THR A 162 6.73 -6.89 -13.93
CA THR A 162 7.29 -5.94 -14.90
C THR A 162 7.25 -4.54 -14.30
N ASP A 163 8.39 -3.88 -14.16
CA ASP A 163 8.45 -2.51 -13.63
C ASP A 163 8.21 -1.46 -14.75
N ALA A 164 8.12 -0.20 -14.34
CA ALA A 164 7.88 0.93 -15.24
C ALA A 164 9.00 1.17 -16.28
N LYS A 165 10.16 0.55 -16.12
CA LYS A 165 11.27 0.56 -17.09
C LYS A 165 11.31 -0.70 -17.95
N ASP A 166 10.28 -1.54 -17.89
CA ASP A 166 10.14 -2.84 -18.58
C ASP A 166 11.20 -3.90 -18.18
N HIS A 167 11.85 -3.75 -16.99
CA HIS A 167 12.59 -4.86 -16.42
C HIS A 167 11.60 -5.89 -15.88
N ARG A 168 11.92 -7.18 -16.05
CA ARG A 168 11.06 -8.29 -15.61
C ARG A 168 11.76 -9.14 -14.56
N ARG A 169 11.09 -9.33 -13.43
CA ARG A 169 11.48 -10.32 -12.43
C ARG A 169 10.57 -11.53 -12.57
N HIS A 170 11.17 -12.69 -12.70
CA HIS A 170 10.47 -13.97 -12.82
C HIS A 170 10.70 -14.80 -11.57
N PHE A 171 9.66 -15.52 -11.17
CA PHE A 171 9.67 -16.37 -9.98
C PHE A 171 9.12 -17.75 -10.33
N THR A 172 9.70 -18.79 -9.72
CA THR A 172 9.17 -20.16 -9.76
C THR A 172 8.97 -20.68 -8.36
N TYR A 173 8.07 -21.64 -8.24
CA TYR A 173 7.66 -22.18 -6.95
C TYR A 173 7.75 -23.69 -6.93
N THR A 174 7.91 -24.25 -5.75
CA THR A 174 7.77 -25.68 -5.50
C THR A 174 6.29 -26.07 -5.63
N VAL A 175 5.99 -27.38 -5.66
CA VAL A 175 4.62 -27.91 -5.63
C VAL A 175 3.88 -27.49 -4.35
N ALA A 176 4.61 -27.21 -3.27
CA ALA A 176 4.06 -26.72 -2.00
C ALA A 176 3.84 -25.20 -1.96
N GLY A 177 4.04 -24.47 -3.08
CA GLY A 177 3.86 -23.01 -3.15
C GLY A 177 5.00 -22.19 -2.56
N GLN A 178 6.15 -22.80 -2.24
CA GLN A 178 7.32 -22.09 -1.72
C GLN A 178 8.18 -21.58 -2.86
N LEU A 179 8.77 -20.37 -2.71
CA LEU A 179 9.67 -19.80 -3.72
C LEU A 179 10.84 -20.74 -3.99
N LYS A 180 11.08 -21.09 -5.26
CA LYS A 180 12.13 -21.99 -5.65
C LYS A 180 13.31 -21.28 -6.31
N ALA A 181 13.03 -20.40 -7.27
CA ALA A 181 14.05 -19.66 -8.00
C ALA A 181 13.51 -18.31 -8.48
N GLY A 182 14.42 -17.38 -8.77
CA GLY A 182 14.08 -16.08 -9.30
C GLY A 182 15.20 -15.48 -10.13
N TRP A 183 14.83 -14.72 -11.17
CA TRP A 183 15.78 -14.04 -12.04
C TRP A 183 15.23 -12.72 -12.58
N LEU A 184 16.13 -11.84 -12.93
CA LEU A 184 15.86 -10.54 -13.52
C LEU A 184 16.21 -10.56 -15.01
N GLN A 185 15.25 -10.18 -15.85
CA GLN A 185 15.47 -9.89 -17.26
C GLN A 185 15.45 -8.36 -17.42
N PRO A 186 16.58 -7.73 -17.83
CA PRO A 186 16.62 -6.30 -18.14
C PRO A 186 15.66 -5.92 -19.26
N ALA A 187 15.28 -4.64 -19.34
CA ALA A 187 14.45 -4.10 -20.43
C ALA A 187 15.08 -4.31 -21.79
N ASP A 188 16.41 -4.14 -21.89
CA ASP A 188 17.16 -4.59 -23.06
C ASP A 188 17.17 -6.12 -23.13
N ARG A 189 16.35 -6.69 -24.01
CA ARG A 189 16.20 -8.13 -24.19
C ARG A 189 17.45 -8.81 -24.77
N ALA A 190 18.41 -8.04 -25.33
CA ALA A 190 19.70 -8.56 -25.75
C ALA A 190 20.67 -8.72 -24.57
N ALA A 191 20.44 -8.01 -23.47
CA ALA A 191 21.22 -8.21 -22.24
C ALA A 191 20.89 -9.57 -21.61
N PRO A 192 21.91 -10.30 -21.10
CA PRO A 192 21.67 -11.57 -20.44
C PRO A 192 20.82 -11.39 -19.19
N GLY A 193 19.90 -12.32 -18.95
CA GLY A 193 19.15 -12.40 -17.69
C GLY A 193 20.11 -12.64 -16.52
N GLN A 194 19.80 -11.98 -15.39
CA GLN A 194 20.57 -12.14 -14.15
C GLN A 194 19.86 -13.12 -13.22
N CYS A 195 20.52 -14.19 -12.81
CA CYS A 195 20.04 -15.05 -11.74
C CYS A 195 20.09 -14.28 -10.42
N LEU A 196 18.96 -14.20 -9.73
CA LEU A 196 18.88 -13.63 -8.39
C LEU A 196 18.97 -14.72 -7.34
N VAL A 197 18.25 -15.81 -7.57
CA VAL A 197 18.25 -17.02 -6.76
C VAL A 197 18.13 -18.22 -7.70
N GLN A 198 19.10 -19.12 -7.67
CA GLN A 198 19.13 -20.29 -8.56
C GLN A 198 18.24 -21.42 -8.02
N ASP A 199 18.31 -21.72 -6.73
CA ASP A 199 17.55 -22.79 -6.08
C ASP A 199 17.41 -22.51 -4.58
N ILE A 200 16.20 -22.71 -4.04
CA ILE A 200 15.93 -22.72 -2.60
C ILE A 200 15.43 -24.11 -2.24
N ARG A 201 16.05 -24.72 -1.24
CA ARG A 201 15.64 -26.02 -0.67
C ARG A 201 15.03 -25.82 0.70
N TYR A 202 13.97 -26.57 0.94
CA TYR A 202 13.19 -26.52 2.18
C TYR A 202 13.19 -27.87 2.88
N ASN A 203 13.24 -27.86 4.20
CA ASN A 203 13.01 -29.05 5.00
C ASN A 203 11.51 -29.42 5.03
N PRO A 204 11.13 -30.59 5.55
CA PRO A 204 9.72 -31.00 5.65
C PRO A 204 8.85 -30.06 6.49
N GLY A 205 9.45 -29.24 7.36
CA GLY A 205 8.75 -28.20 8.14
C GLY A 205 8.58 -26.86 7.41
N GLY A 206 9.04 -26.77 6.14
CA GLY A 206 8.91 -25.55 5.32
C GLY A 206 9.95 -24.47 5.59
N GLN A 207 10.98 -24.75 6.38
CA GLN A 207 12.09 -23.83 6.64
C GLN A 207 13.16 -23.96 5.57
N VAL A 208 13.78 -22.85 5.19
CA VAL A 208 14.89 -22.83 4.21
C VAL A 208 16.09 -23.56 4.81
N GLU A 209 16.56 -24.62 4.12
CA GLU A 209 17.80 -25.34 4.45
C GLU A 209 18.99 -24.80 3.66
N ARG A 210 18.74 -24.43 2.40
CA ARG A 210 19.79 -23.97 1.48
C ARG A 210 19.22 -22.98 0.46
N GLU A 211 19.95 -21.92 0.24
CA GLU A 211 19.77 -21.00 -0.86
C GLU A 211 21.04 -20.93 -1.68
N THR A 212 20.89 -20.93 -3.01
CA THR A 212 21.99 -20.81 -3.97
C THR A 212 21.68 -19.65 -4.89
N ALA A 213 22.56 -18.67 -4.98
CA ALA A 213 22.48 -17.51 -5.88
C ALA A 213 23.31 -17.72 -7.14
#